data_a5b1c75eb9bc877c2d7c27f77d2bac5f
#
_entry.id   a5b1c75eb9bc877c2d7c27f77d2bac5f
#
_cell.length_a   1.000
_cell.length_b   1.000
_cell.length_c   1.000
_cell.angle_alpha   90.00
_cell.angle_beta   90.00
_cell.angle_gamma   90.00
#
_symmetry.space_group_name_H-M   'P 1'
#
loop_
_entity.id
_entity.type
_entity.pdbx_description
1 polymer ?
#
loop_
_entity_poly.entity_id
_entity_poly.type
_entity_poly.pdbx_seq_one_letter_code
_entity_poly.pdbx_strand_id
1 'polypeptide(L)'
;MDYTKCFKEVILKYSFIDPIVEFIRHNENITYKVIEKGSEDTYLLRMHKPITKNMQGVQNMREAIQSELEYLLAWSSHSELPVQIPVPNLSGKLVTSVVIECEEVHCSVLKWIFGDTMSKSDFASEEMVSTLGKRIAYLHQFSQSFKQGSSFIRPEHGIAWVNNILTKLRSGERVGIISTEEFQILENTFSLVTDRMKGLSKSLDTWGFIHADIHYSNLIRTSRGISFIDFGLSGFGYYTMDIAMAALFIKNELRDNLLSGYTNIIPRKIDLAQLEDLMFLNICEYYAFLVSRKEKHMWIREHIPSLMELCKSLLKGKAVFYNINQVGLSN
;
A
#
# COMPACT_ATOMS: atom_id res chain seq x y z
N MET A 1 -7.46 19.18 -17.16
CA MET A 1 -8.83 18.74 -16.81
C MET A 1 -9.26 19.51 -15.59
N ASP A 2 -10.38 20.22 -15.62
CA ASP A 2 -10.88 20.97 -14.47
C ASP A 2 -11.72 20.05 -13.57
N TYR A 3 -11.10 19.47 -12.55
CA TYR A 3 -11.78 18.62 -11.57
C TYR A 3 -12.67 19.37 -10.60
N THR A 4 -12.68 20.73 -10.65
CA THR A 4 -13.51 21.58 -9.78
C THR A 4 -15.00 21.35 -10.03
N LYS A 5 -15.38 21.12 -11.30
CA LYS A 5 -16.76 20.81 -11.66
C LYS A 5 -17.18 19.43 -11.15
N CYS A 6 -16.25 18.49 -11.15
CA CYS A 6 -16.44 17.10 -10.78
C CYS A 6 -16.74 16.93 -9.30
N PHE A 7 -15.91 17.54 -8.43
CA PHE A 7 -16.16 17.38 -7.00
C PHE A 7 -17.51 17.97 -6.58
N LYS A 8 -17.98 19.05 -7.24
CA LYS A 8 -19.31 19.62 -6.98
C LYS A 8 -20.43 18.62 -7.24
N GLU A 9 -20.36 17.88 -8.34
CA GLU A 9 -21.34 16.83 -8.64
C GLU A 9 -21.30 15.69 -7.61
N VAL A 10 -20.09 15.31 -7.14
CA VAL A 10 -19.96 14.29 -6.10
C VAL A 10 -20.52 14.79 -4.77
N ILE A 11 -20.17 16.00 -4.33
CA ILE A 11 -20.64 16.60 -3.08
C ILE A 11 -22.17 16.63 -3.01
N LEU A 12 -22.87 16.93 -4.10
CA LEU A 12 -24.34 16.93 -4.18
C LEU A 12 -24.98 15.55 -3.97
N LYS A 13 -24.18 14.46 -4.03
CA LYS A 13 -24.66 13.10 -3.73
C LYS A 13 -24.56 12.74 -2.25
N TYR A 14 -24.04 13.63 -1.43
CA TYR A 14 -23.91 13.45 0.03
C TYR A 14 -24.68 14.53 0.76
N SER A 15 -25.03 14.31 2.03
CA SER A 15 -25.78 15.25 2.88
C SER A 15 -24.88 16.26 3.60
N PHE A 16 -23.83 16.76 2.92
CA PHE A 16 -22.96 17.78 3.51
C PHE A 16 -23.65 19.14 3.64
N ILE A 17 -23.41 19.84 4.75
CA ILE A 17 -23.97 21.16 5.04
C ILE A 17 -22.88 22.22 4.83
N ASP A 18 -23.04 23.08 3.81
CA ASP A 18 -22.11 24.17 3.43
C ASP A 18 -20.62 23.77 3.49
N PRO A 19 -20.19 22.70 2.74
CA PRO A 19 -18.87 22.11 2.88
C PRO A 19 -17.79 23.01 2.30
N ILE A 20 -16.66 23.14 3.04
CA ILE A 20 -15.39 23.66 2.53
C ILE A 20 -14.60 22.50 1.96
N VAL A 21 -14.13 22.63 0.71
CA VAL A 21 -13.40 21.57 0.02
C VAL A 21 -11.99 22.04 -0.31
N GLU A 22 -11.00 21.34 0.22
CA GLU A 22 -9.57 21.62 0.05
C GLU A 22 -8.90 20.50 -0.76
N PHE A 23 -8.21 20.85 -1.86
CA PHE A 23 -7.42 19.88 -2.62
C PHE A 23 -6.21 19.44 -1.79
N ILE A 24 -5.94 18.11 -1.75
CA ILE A 24 -4.78 17.55 -1.06
C ILE A 24 -3.71 17.15 -2.07
N ARG A 25 -4.03 16.18 -2.94
CA ARG A 25 -3.06 15.64 -3.92
C ARG A 25 -3.74 14.90 -5.07
N HIS A 26 -2.96 14.66 -6.12
CA HIS A 26 -3.32 13.75 -7.21
C HIS A 26 -2.15 12.79 -7.47
N ASN A 27 -2.32 11.54 -7.10
CA ASN A 27 -1.41 10.43 -7.37
C ASN A 27 -2.22 9.24 -7.93
N GLU A 28 -2.43 8.18 -7.11
CA GLU A 28 -3.32 7.05 -7.41
C GLU A 28 -4.79 7.48 -7.43
N ASN A 29 -5.11 8.47 -6.61
CA ASN A 29 -6.42 9.10 -6.50
C ASN A 29 -6.27 10.62 -6.51
N ILE A 30 -7.33 11.31 -6.92
CA ILE A 30 -7.47 12.74 -6.62
C ILE A 30 -8.15 12.82 -5.26
N THR A 31 -7.52 13.48 -4.31
CA THR A 31 -7.99 13.55 -2.92
C THR A 31 -8.30 14.98 -2.49
N TYR A 32 -9.41 15.12 -1.79
CA TYR A 32 -9.86 16.37 -1.20
C TYR A 32 -10.22 16.17 0.26
N LYS A 33 -9.92 17.17 1.09
CA LYS A 33 -10.46 17.30 2.44
C LYS A 33 -11.78 18.04 2.35
N VAL A 34 -12.83 17.50 2.98
CA VAL A 34 -14.16 18.11 3.03
C VAL A 34 -14.47 18.41 4.49
N ILE A 35 -14.71 19.66 4.82
CA ILE A 35 -14.96 20.16 6.18
C ILE A 35 -16.39 20.71 6.20
N GLU A 36 -17.25 20.20 7.07
CA GLU A 36 -18.58 20.75 7.26
C GLU A 36 -18.51 22.01 8.09
N LYS A 37 -19.11 23.08 7.58
CA LYS A 37 -19.13 24.37 8.26
C LYS A 37 -20.08 24.32 9.47
N GLY A 38 -19.55 24.66 10.63
CA GLY A 38 -20.35 24.68 11.88
C GLY A 38 -20.42 23.34 12.59
N SER A 39 -19.70 22.31 12.09
CA SER A 39 -19.46 21.05 12.80
C SER A 39 -17.97 20.73 12.84
N GLU A 40 -17.58 19.74 13.68
CA GLU A 40 -16.21 19.21 13.69
C GLU A 40 -16.02 18.09 12.64
N ASP A 41 -17.09 17.76 11.90
CA ASP A 41 -17.05 16.66 10.95
C ASP A 41 -16.17 17.01 9.74
N THR A 42 -15.21 16.13 9.51
CA THR A 42 -14.24 16.25 8.43
C THR A 42 -14.16 14.92 7.70
N TYR A 43 -14.01 14.99 6.38
CA TYR A 43 -14.02 13.82 5.51
C TYR A 43 -12.89 13.87 4.49
N LEU A 44 -12.52 12.70 3.98
CA LEU A 44 -11.67 12.50 2.81
C LEU A 44 -12.55 12.11 1.62
N LEU A 45 -12.61 12.95 0.60
CA LEU A 45 -13.17 12.58 -0.69
C LEU A 45 -12.06 12.05 -1.59
N ARG A 46 -12.22 10.83 -2.13
CA ARG A 46 -11.32 10.23 -3.12
C ARG A 46 -12.06 10.08 -4.45
N MET A 47 -11.47 10.60 -5.51
CA MET A 47 -11.86 10.30 -6.88
C MET A 47 -10.83 9.29 -7.42
N HIS A 48 -11.28 8.08 -7.75
CA HIS A 48 -10.42 6.95 -8.13
C HIS A 48 -9.96 7.09 -9.58
N LYS A 49 -9.13 8.10 -9.82
CA LYS A 49 -8.53 8.41 -11.12
C LYS A 49 -7.03 8.61 -10.96
N PRO A 50 -6.21 7.61 -11.31
CA PRO A 50 -4.76 7.73 -11.19
C PRO A 50 -4.20 8.75 -12.20
N ILE A 51 -3.07 9.36 -11.81
CA ILE A 51 -2.39 10.38 -12.63
C ILE A 51 -1.87 9.80 -13.96
N THR A 52 -1.55 8.52 -14.00
CA THR A 52 -1.08 7.83 -15.22
C THR A 52 -1.84 6.52 -15.43
N LYS A 53 -2.01 6.11 -16.70
CA LYS A 53 -2.65 4.83 -17.05
C LYS A 53 -1.91 3.61 -16.49
N ASN A 54 -0.58 3.70 -16.30
CA ASN A 54 0.23 2.61 -15.75
C ASN A 54 -0.07 2.29 -14.28
N MET A 55 -0.78 3.19 -13.59
CA MET A 55 -1.25 2.99 -12.22
C MET A 55 -2.65 2.38 -12.16
N GLN A 56 -3.32 2.20 -13.31
CA GLN A 56 -4.60 1.54 -13.38
C GLN A 56 -4.45 0.03 -13.18
N GLY A 57 -5.39 -0.56 -12.44
CA GLY A 57 -5.43 -1.99 -12.18
C GLY A 57 -6.80 -2.39 -11.61
N VAL A 58 -6.87 -3.61 -11.12
CA VAL A 58 -8.09 -4.16 -10.49
C VAL A 58 -8.61 -3.23 -9.39
N GLN A 59 -7.72 -2.62 -8.59
CA GLN A 59 -8.07 -1.72 -7.50
C GLN A 59 -8.88 -0.47 -7.91
N ASN A 60 -8.87 -0.11 -9.21
CA ASN A 60 -9.64 1.03 -9.72
C ASN A 60 -11.03 0.64 -10.25
N MET A 61 -11.34 -0.65 -10.33
CA MET A 61 -12.67 -1.12 -10.72
C MET A 61 -13.67 -0.78 -9.60
N ARG A 62 -14.90 -0.45 -10.01
CA ARG A 62 -15.98 -0.09 -9.08
C ARG A 62 -16.20 -1.16 -7.99
N GLU A 63 -16.19 -2.43 -8.37
CA GLU A 63 -16.38 -3.57 -7.49
C GLU A 63 -15.21 -3.72 -6.50
N ALA A 64 -13.99 -3.44 -6.95
CA ALA A 64 -12.83 -3.48 -6.09
C ALA A 64 -12.80 -2.32 -5.08
N ILE A 65 -13.22 -1.12 -5.49
CA ILE A 65 -13.39 0.02 -4.58
C ILE A 65 -14.48 -0.30 -3.55
N GLN A 66 -15.61 -0.87 -3.98
CA GLN A 66 -16.67 -1.32 -3.08
C GLN A 66 -16.15 -2.32 -2.05
N SER A 67 -15.34 -3.29 -2.47
CA SER A 67 -14.73 -4.31 -1.59
C SER A 67 -13.78 -3.71 -0.57
N GLU A 68 -12.96 -2.72 -0.94
CA GLU A 68 -12.12 -1.96 0.00
C GLU A 68 -12.97 -1.29 1.08
N LEU A 69 -14.03 -0.61 0.66
CA LEU A 69 -14.90 0.13 1.57
C LEU A 69 -15.68 -0.82 2.50
N GLU A 70 -16.12 -1.98 2.01
CA GLU A 70 -16.75 -3.01 2.83
C GLU A 70 -15.79 -3.57 3.88
N TYR A 71 -14.53 -3.82 3.51
CA TYR A 71 -13.49 -4.23 4.45
C TYR A 71 -13.24 -3.17 5.54
N LEU A 72 -13.09 -1.91 5.16
CA LEU A 72 -12.89 -0.81 6.10
C LEU A 72 -14.09 -0.63 7.05
N LEU A 73 -15.30 -0.76 6.54
CA LEU A 73 -16.52 -0.68 7.35
C LEU A 73 -16.58 -1.83 8.36
N ALA A 74 -16.29 -3.07 7.94
CA ALA A 74 -16.24 -4.21 8.84
C ALA A 74 -15.12 -4.06 9.87
N TRP A 75 -13.92 -3.60 9.47
CA TRP A 75 -12.81 -3.39 10.40
C TRP A 75 -13.10 -2.29 11.42
N SER A 76 -13.79 -1.22 11.04
CA SER A 76 -14.15 -0.14 11.97
C SER A 76 -15.00 -0.61 13.16
N SER A 77 -15.74 -1.70 12.99
CA SER A 77 -16.55 -2.31 14.06
C SER A 77 -15.75 -3.23 15.00
N HIS A 78 -14.50 -3.55 14.63
CA HIS A 78 -13.63 -4.47 15.40
C HIS A 78 -12.37 -3.77 15.92
N SER A 79 -12.00 -2.64 15.34
CA SER A 79 -10.78 -1.91 15.72
C SER A 79 -11.04 -0.98 16.90
N GLU A 80 -10.17 -1.03 17.89
CA GLU A 80 -10.12 -0.02 18.96
C GLU A 80 -9.51 1.32 18.52
N LEU A 81 -8.83 1.33 17.37
CA LEU A 81 -8.19 2.50 16.80
C LEU A 81 -9.10 3.20 15.78
N PRO A 82 -8.89 4.49 15.53
CA PRO A 82 -9.53 5.18 14.44
C PRO A 82 -9.28 4.49 13.10
N VAL A 83 -10.33 4.27 12.34
CA VAL A 83 -10.31 3.70 10.98
C VAL A 83 -10.95 4.72 10.04
N GLN A 84 -10.52 4.78 8.79
CA GLN A 84 -11.18 5.56 7.75
C GLN A 84 -12.55 4.96 7.43
N ILE A 85 -13.59 5.35 8.18
CA ILE A 85 -14.94 4.81 8.04
C ILE A 85 -15.57 5.32 6.75
N PRO A 86 -16.01 4.44 5.83
CA PRO A 86 -16.73 4.84 4.63
C PRO A 86 -18.07 5.50 4.95
N VAL A 87 -18.37 6.57 4.21
CA VAL A 87 -19.62 7.32 4.33
C VAL A 87 -20.52 7.00 3.13
N PRO A 88 -21.72 6.47 3.32
CA PRO A 88 -22.64 6.19 2.22
C PRO A 88 -23.18 7.50 1.64
N ASN A 89 -23.44 7.50 0.33
CA ASN A 89 -24.11 8.59 -0.35
C ASN A 89 -25.62 8.60 -0.02
N LEU A 90 -26.36 9.61 -0.51
CA LEU A 90 -27.81 9.77 -0.30
C LEU A 90 -28.67 8.57 -0.78
N SER A 91 -28.10 7.70 -1.63
CA SER A 91 -28.73 6.43 -2.07
C SER A 91 -28.29 5.22 -1.27
N GLY A 92 -27.56 5.41 -0.17
CA GLY A 92 -27.04 4.34 0.69
C GLY A 92 -25.85 3.57 0.11
N LYS A 93 -25.25 4.02 -0.99
CA LYS A 93 -24.11 3.34 -1.65
C LYS A 93 -22.79 3.91 -1.17
N LEU A 94 -21.78 3.05 -0.99
CA LEU A 94 -20.43 3.46 -0.60
C LEU A 94 -19.63 4.04 -1.76
N VAL A 95 -19.85 3.55 -2.99
CA VAL A 95 -19.24 4.07 -4.21
C VAL A 95 -20.22 4.96 -4.95
N THR A 96 -19.78 6.17 -5.27
CA THR A 96 -20.49 7.14 -6.10
C THR A 96 -19.83 7.20 -7.46
N SER A 97 -20.59 7.04 -8.55
CA SER A 97 -20.09 7.25 -9.91
C SER A 97 -20.62 8.59 -10.46
N VAL A 98 -19.74 9.32 -11.13
CA VAL A 98 -20.05 10.54 -11.88
C VAL A 98 -19.44 10.47 -13.27
N VAL A 99 -20.07 11.13 -14.24
CA VAL A 99 -19.55 11.19 -15.63
C VAL A 99 -18.88 12.54 -15.85
N ILE A 100 -17.60 12.51 -16.23
CA ILE A 100 -16.77 13.68 -16.45
C ILE A 100 -16.16 13.59 -17.84
N GLU A 101 -16.46 14.55 -18.70
CA GLU A 101 -15.95 14.57 -20.09
C GLU A 101 -16.11 13.21 -20.80
N CYS A 102 -17.30 12.59 -20.66
CA CYS A 102 -17.65 11.26 -21.18
C CYS A 102 -16.89 10.08 -20.55
N GLU A 103 -16.18 10.26 -19.46
CA GLU A 103 -15.49 9.22 -18.70
C GLU A 103 -16.19 9.01 -17.34
N GLU A 104 -16.54 7.75 -17.02
CA GLU A 104 -17.08 7.41 -15.70
C GLU A 104 -15.96 7.43 -14.66
N VAL A 105 -16.12 8.20 -13.58
CA VAL A 105 -15.19 8.29 -12.47
C VAL A 105 -15.89 7.82 -11.20
N HIS A 106 -15.27 6.86 -10.52
CA HIS A 106 -15.75 6.36 -9.24
C HIS A 106 -15.18 7.18 -8.09
N CYS A 107 -16.01 7.46 -7.09
CA CYS A 107 -15.64 8.27 -5.94
C CYS A 107 -16.06 7.58 -4.65
N SER A 108 -15.33 7.84 -3.58
CA SER A 108 -15.66 7.41 -2.22
C SER A 108 -15.41 8.53 -1.22
N VAL A 109 -16.19 8.53 -0.15
CA VAL A 109 -16.01 9.44 0.98
C VAL A 109 -15.75 8.62 2.23
N LEU A 110 -14.77 9.05 3.02
CA LEU A 110 -14.33 8.40 4.25
C LEU A 110 -14.29 9.43 5.37
N LYS A 111 -14.56 9.04 6.61
CA LYS A 111 -14.31 9.91 7.77
C LYS A 111 -12.83 10.21 7.88
N TRP A 112 -12.51 11.46 8.20
CA TRP A 112 -11.14 11.91 8.43
C TRP A 112 -10.60 11.31 9.73
N ILE A 113 -9.35 10.86 9.73
CA ILE A 113 -8.63 10.49 10.95
C ILE A 113 -7.80 11.69 11.40
N PHE A 114 -8.12 12.23 12.57
CA PHE A 114 -7.35 13.30 13.19
C PHE A 114 -6.08 12.75 13.83
N GLY A 115 -4.96 13.41 13.60
CA GLY A 115 -3.64 13.06 14.06
C GLY A 115 -2.56 13.55 13.12
N ASP A 116 -1.31 13.21 13.43
CA ASP A 116 -0.15 13.61 12.66
C ASP A 116 0.30 12.47 11.74
N THR A 117 0.54 12.76 10.47
CA THR A 117 1.20 11.82 9.57
C THR A 117 2.59 11.51 10.12
N MET A 118 2.89 10.23 10.23
CA MET A 118 4.18 9.79 10.76
C MET A 118 5.30 9.97 9.73
N SER A 119 6.52 10.08 10.24
CA SER A 119 7.75 10.22 9.48
C SER A 119 8.73 9.08 9.84
N LYS A 120 9.76 8.89 9.05
CA LYS A 120 10.78 7.87 9.32
C LYS A 120 11.43 8.05 10.71
N SER A 121 11.61 9.29 11.18
CA SER A 121 12.20 9.59 12.50
C SER A 121 11.34 9.12 13.68
N ASP A 122 10.04 8.92 13.48
CA ASP A 122 9.15 8.42 14.53
C ASP A 122 9.45 6.96 14.90
N PHE A 123 10.09 6.21 14.00
CA PHE A 123 10.46 4.81 14.18
C PHE A 123 11.93 4.63 14.62
N ALA A 124 12.45 5.58 15.40
CA ALA A 124 13.80 5.53 15.95
C ALA A 124 13.88 4.81 17.32
N SER A 125 12.76 4.40 17.92
CA SER A 125 12.74 3.70 19.21
C SER A 125 12.21 2.27 19.08
N GLU A 126 12.72 1.35 19.90
CA GLU A 126 12.29 -0.05 19.99
C GLU A 126 10.78 -0.15 20.29
N GLU A 127 10.28 0.69 21.20
CA GLU A 127 8.88 0.70 21.61
C GLU A 127 7.95 1.04 20.44
N MET A 128 8.28 2.08 19.65
CA MET A 128 7.45 2.50 18.51
C MET A 128 7.46 1.46 17.42
N VAL A 129 8.62 0.86 17.13
CA VAL A 129 8.76 -0.21 16.14
C VAL A 129 8.00 -1.47 16.57
N SER A 130 8.13 -1.88 17.85
CA SER A 130 7.35 -2.99 18.41
C SER A 130 5.84 -2.71 18.36
N THR A 131 5.43 -1.46 18.63
CA THR A 131 4.03 -1.03 18.52
C THR A 131 3.52 -1.17 17.09
N LEU A 132 4.30 -0.77 16.08
CA LEU A 132 3.91 -0.97 14.67
C LEU A 132 3.73 -2.47 14.37
N GLY A 133 4.66 -3.34 14.82
CA GLY A 133 4.53 -4.79 14.66
C GLY A 133 3.23 -5.33 15.23
N LYS A 134 2.86 -4.92 16.44
CA LYS A 134 1.56 -5.27 17.07
C LYS A 134 0.37 -4.79 16.24
N ARG A 135 0.43 -3.57 15.67
CA ARG A 135 -0.66 -3.01 14.86
C ARG A 135 -0.86 -3.78 13.55
N ILE A 136 0.23 -4.17 12.89
CA ILE A 136 0.18 -5.03 11.70
C ILE A 136 -0.43 -6.40 12.08
N ALA A 137 -0.06 -6.97 13.22
CA ALA A 137 -0.62 -8.24 13.67
C ALA A 137 -2.13 -8.15 13.94
N TYR A 138 -2.63 -7.10 14.58
CA TYR A 138 -4.07 -6.90 14.78
C TYR A 138 -4.83 -6.76 13.45
N LEU A 139 -4.26 -6.06 12.47
CA LEU A 139 -4.83 -5.97 11.12
C LEU A 139 -4.95 -7.37 10.50
N HIS A 140 -3.89 -8.18 10.57
CA HIS A 140 -3.89 -9.54 10.01
C HIS A 140 -4.82 -10.50 10.79
N GLN A 141 -4.89 -10.37 12.11
CA GLN A 141 -5.82 -11.15 12.94
C GLN A 141 -7.29 -10.87 12.56
N PHE A 142 -7.64 -9.60 12.32
CA PHE A 142 -8.95 -9.26 11.77
C PHE A 142 -9.14 -9.86 10.37
N SER A 143 -8.14 -9.74 9.49
CA SER A 143 -8.20 -10.29 8.13
C SER A 143 -8.44 -11.80 8.10
N GLN A 144 -7.89 -12.57 9.05
CA GLN A 144 -8.14 -14.02 9.20
C GLN A 144 -9.60 -14.33 9.56
N SER A 145 -10.28 -13.43 10.26
CA SER A 145 -11.68 -13.58 10.68
C SER A 145 -12.67 -12.96 9.69
N PHE A 146 -12.21 -12.10 8.79
CA PHE A 146 -13.06 -11.38 7.86
C PHE A 146 -13.68 -12.32 6.81
N LYS A 147 -15.00 -12.37 6.79
CA LYS A 147 -15.76 -13.15 5.80
C LYS A 147 -16.13 -12.26 4.63
N GLN A 148 -15.47 -12.47 3.51
CA GLN A 148 -15.77 -11.77 2.27
C GLN A 148 -17.07 -12.27 1.63
N GLY A 149 -17.84 -11.35 1.07
CA GLY A 149 -19.01 -11.69 0.22
C GLY A 149 -18.57 -12.30 -1.13
N SER A 150 -19.48 -12.94 -1.84
CA SER A 150 -19.21 -13.56 -3.14
C SER A 150 -18.79 -12.57 -4.24
N SER A 151 -19.13 -11.29 -4.08
CA SER A 151 -18.76 -10.19 -4.99
C SER A 151 -17.47 -9.46 -4.60
N PHE A 152 -16.77 -9.93 -3.56
CA PHE A 152 -15.56 -9.27 -3.07
C PHE A 152 -14.39 -9.47 -4.03
N ILE A 153 -13.90 -8.39 -4.62
CA ILE A 153 -12.83 -8.39 -5.62
C ILE A 153 -11.74 -7.42 -5.16
N ARG A 154 -10.51 -7.93 -5.00
CA ARG A 154 -9.32 -7.10 -4.74
C ARG A 154 -8.11 -7.71 -5.47
N PRO A 155 -7.03 -6.91 -5.68
CA PRO A 155 -5.79 -7.42 -6.24
C PRO A 155 -5.25 -8.65 -5.48
N GLU A 156 -4.55 -9.51 -6.20
CA GLU A 156 -3.79 -10.61 -5.61
C GLU A 156 -2.29 -10.37 -5.80
N HIS A 157 -1.54 -10.26 -4.68
CA HIS A 157 -0.10 -10.07 -4.64
C HIS A 157 0.62 -11.44 -4.63
N GLY A 158 0.35 -12.22 -5.68
CA GLY A 158 0.92 -13.54 -5.92
C GLY A 158 1.87 -13.55 -7.12
N ILE A 159 2.06 -14.72 -7.74
CA ILE A 159 3.00 -14.90 -8.88
C ILE A 159 2.67 -13.98 -10.06
N ALA A 160 1.39 -13.74 -10.34
CA ALA A 160 0.99 -12.84 -11.42
C ALA A 160 1.44 -11.39 -11.16
N TRP A 161 1.35 -10.93 -9.90
CA TRP A 161 1.87 -9.63 -9.48
C TRP A 161 3.40 -9.56 -9.64
N VAL A 162 4.16 -10.58 -9.23
CA VAL A 162 5.61 -10.66 -9.42
C VAL A 162 5.98 -10.53 -10.90
N ASN A 163 5.30 -11.26 -11.79
CA ASN A 163 5.50 -11.17 -13.24
C ASN A 163 5.19 -9.78 -13.81
N ASN A 164 4.17 -9.11 -13.25
CA ASN A 164 3.82 -7.75 -13.66
C ASN A 164 4.92 -6.73 -13.28
N ILE A 165 5.52 -6.86 -12.09
CA ILE A 165 6.68 -6.03 -11.69
C ILE A 165 7.82 -6.20 -12.70
N LEU A 166 8.22 -7.43 -13.00
CA LEU A 166 9.30 -7.71 -13.93
C LEU A 166 9.00 -7.15 -15.34
N THR A 167 7.75 -7.28 -15.79
CA THR A 167 7.30 -6.72 -17.09
C THR A 167 7.42 -5.20 -17.13
N LYS A 168 7.08 -4.52 -16.04
CA LYS A 168 7.25 -3.06 -15.93
C LYS A 168 8.73 -2.66 -15.93
N LEU A 169 9.59 -3.39 -15.21
CA LEU A 169 11.04 -3.16 -15.21
C LEU A 169 11.66 -3.38 -16.59
N ARG A 170 11.19 -4.35 -17.37
CA ARG A 170 11.61 -4.56 -18.78
C ARG A 170 11.30 -3.34 -19.65
N SER A 171 10.29 -2.56 -19.34
CA SER A 171 10.06 -1.31 -20.05
C SER A 171 11.17 -0.29 -19.80
N GLY A 172 11.80 -0.31 -18.62
CA GLY A 172 12.97 0.50 -18.29
C GLY A 172 14.23 0.09 -19.07
N GLU A 173 14.42 -1.20 -19.30
CA GLU A 173 15.48 -1.70 -20.19
C GLU A 173 15.27 -1.20 -21.63
N ARG A 174 14.06 -1.36 -22.17
CA ARG A 174 13.73 -0.93 -23.56
C ARG A 174 14.00 0.54 -23.83
N VAL A 175 13.91 1.40 -22.82
CA VAL A 175 14.18 2.84 -22.94
C VAL A 175 15.58 3.23 -22.42
N GLY A 176 16.43 2.25 -22.10
CA GLY A 176 17.82 2.43 -21.73
C GLY A 176 18.06 3.04 -20.34
N ILE A 177 17.08 2.93 -19.42
CA ILE A 177 17.23 3.35 -18.01
C ILE A 177 17.91 2.25 -17.20
N ILE A 178 17.62 1.01 -17.53
CA ILE A 178 18.20 -0.23 -16.98
C ILE A 178 18.99 -0.85 -18.12
N SER A 179 20.25 -1.21 -17.91
CA SER A 179 21.06 -1.89 -18.93
C SER A 179 20.61 -3.35 -19.11
N THR A 180 20.98 -3.96 -20.22
CA THR A 180 20.66 -5.39 -20.48
C THR A 180 21.30 -6.30 -19.42
N GLU A 181 22.52 -5.98 -18.99
CA GLU A 181 23.22 -6.75 -17.93
C GLU A 181 22.51 -6.61 -16.57
N GLU A 182 22.09 -5.42 -16.21
CA GLU A 182 21.31 -5.16 -14.99
C GLU A 182 19.96 -5.90 -15.03
N PHE A 183 19.29 -5.83 -16.19
CA PHE A 183 18.02 -6.49 -16.37
C PHE A 183 18.16 -8.02 -16.28
N GLN A 184 19.24 -8.60 -16.79
CA GLN A 184 19.53 -10.03 -16.66
C GLN A 184 19.74 -10.46 -15.20
N ILE A 185 20.38 -9.61 -14.38
CA ILE A 185 20.52 -9.85 -12.93
C ILE A 185 19.15 -9.84 -12.26
N LEU A 186 18.29 -8.88 -12.62
CA LEU A 186 16.91 -8.83 -12.12
C LEU A 186 16.13 -10.09 -12.51
N GLU A 187 16.15 -10.50 -13.80
CA GLU A 187 15.46 -11.72 -14.25
C GLU A 187 15.88 -12.96 -13.45
N ASN A 188 17.18 -13.14 -13.25
CA ASN A 188 17.71 -14.28 -12.47
C ASN A 188 17.22 -14.21 -11.01
N THR A 189 17.20 -13.01 -10.42
CA THR A 189 16.74 -12.82 -9.03
C THR A 189 15.22 -13.05 -8.92
N PHE A 190 14.44 -12.53 -9.87
CA PHE A 190 13.00 -12.79 -9.95
C PHE A 190 12.69 -14.27 -10.14
N SER A 191 13.47 -15.00 -10.96
CA SER A 191 13.31 -16.45 -11.12
C SER A 191 13.51 -17.18 -9.79
N LEU A 192 14.61 -16.87 -9.07
CA LEU A 192 14.89 -17.46 -7.75
C LEU A 192 13.75 -17.18 -6.77
N VAL A 193 13.31 -15.93 -6.64
CA VAL A 193 12.24 -15.53 -5.72
C VAL A 193 10.90 -16.16 -6.11
N THR A 194 10.58 -16.19 -7.40
CA THR A 194 9.37 -16.83 -7.91
C THR A 194 9.32 -18.31 -7.58
N ASP A 195 10.43 -19.03 -7.75
CA ASP A 195 10.49 -20.48 -7.46
C ASP A 195 10.34 -20.75 -5.96
N ARG A 196 10.93 -19.92 -5.10
CA ARG A 196 10.69 -19.98 -3.64
C ARG A 196 9.22 -19.71 -3.31
N MET A 197 8.61 -18.67 -3.91
CA MET A 197 7.20 -18.34 -3.67
C MET A 197 6.23 -19.44 -4.12
N LYS A 198 6.52 -20.17 -5.21
CA LYS A 198 5.71 -21.33 -5.64
C LYS A 198 5.67 -22.43 -4.59
N GLY A 199 6.73 -22.55 -3.78
CA GLY A 199 6.82 -23.52 -2.68
C GLY A 199 6.07 -23.08 -1.40
N LEU A 200 5.59 -21.85 -1.31
CA LEU A 200 4.91 -21.34 -0.12
C LEU A 200 3.47 -21.83 -0.03
N SER A 201 3.07 -22.30 1.14
CA SER A 201 1.68 -22.65 1.41
C SER A 201 0.81 -21.41 1.54
N LYS A 202 -0.36 -21.43 0.89
CA LYS A 202 -1.44 -20.46 1.12
C LYS A 202 -2.45 -21.06 2.10
N SER A 203 -2.34 -20.68 3.36
CA SER A 203 -3.26 -21.07 4.44
C SER A 203 -3.81 -19.83 5.13
N LEU A 204 -4.83 -19.95 5.95
CA LEU A 204 -5.37 -18.85 6.76
C LEU A 204 -4.30 -18.19 7.65
N ASP A 205 -3.25 -18.92 8.01
CA ASP A 205 -2.16 -18.38 8.83
C ASP A 205 -1.12 -17.61 8.01
N THR A 206 -0.99 -17.87 6.71
CA THR A 206 0.09 -17.32 5.89
C THR A 206 -0.39 -16.34 4.83
N TRP A 207 -1.64 -16.48 4.39
CA TRP A 207 -2.22 -15.77 3.25
C TRP A 207 -3.60 -15.23 3.59
N GLY A 208 -3.85 -13.98 3.27
CA GLY A 208 -5.14 -13.33 3.47
C GLY A 208 -5.14 -11.91 2.97
N PHE A 209 -6.08 -11.12 3.45
CA PHE A 209 -6.17 -9.71 3.08
C PHE A 209 -5.08 -8.92 3.80
N ILE A 210 -4.28 -8.16 3.05
CA ILE A 210 -3.15 -7.34 3.51
C ILE A 210 -3.35 -5.89 3.10
N HIS A 211 -2.63 -4.98 3.75
CA HIS A 211 -2.62 -3.56 3.39
C HIS A 211 -1.86 -3.31 2.08
N ALA A 212 -0.75 -4.01 1.89
CA ALA A 212 0.13 -3.96 0.72
C ALA A 212 0.81 -2.61 0.43
N ASP A 213 0.69 -1.64 1.35
CA ASP A 213 1.36 -0.33 1.26
C ASP A 213 1.66 0.26 2.66
N ILE A 214 2.24 -0.56 3.55
CA ILE A 214 2.63 -0.10 4.90
C ILE A 214 3.91 0.72 4.82
N HIS A 215 3.73 2.03 4.64
CA HIS A 215 4.80 3.03 4.64
C HIS A 215 4.51 4.08 5.71
N TYR A 216 5.54 4.73 6.28
CA TYR A 216 5.35 5.71 7.36
C TYR A 216 4.36 6.83 7.00
N SER A 217 4.28 7.27 5.74
CA SER A 217 3.32 8.28 5.29
C SER A 217 1.87 7.80 5.25
N ASN A 218 1.63 6.48 5.32
CA ASN A 218 0.32 5.85 5.43
C ASN A 218 -0.04 5.48 6.87
N LEU A 219 0.70 6.03 7.83
CA LEU A 219 0.49 5.85 9.26
C LEU A 219 0.16 7.19 9.91
N ILE A 220 -0.92 7.22 10.70
CA ILE A 220 -1.34 8.41 11.45
C ILE A 220 -1.13 8.13 12.94
N ARG A 221 -0.37 9.00 13.60
CA ARG A 221 -0.27 9.03 15.05
C ARG A 221 -1.52 9.71 15.60
N THR A 222 -2.34 8.97 16.29
CA THR A 222 -3.54 9.46 16.97
C THR A 222 -3.36 9.43 18.49
N SER A 223 -4.27 10.05 19.25
CA SER A 223 -4.31 9.93 20.72
C SER A 223 -4.49 8.49 21.22
N ARG A 224 -4.96 7.56 20.34
CA ARG A 224 -5.22 6.15 20.65
C ARG A 224 -4.16 5.19 20.13
N GLY A 225 -3.15 5.68 19.39
CA GLY A 225 -2.07 4.90 18.81
C GLY A 225 -1.91 5.09 17.31
N ILE A 226 -1.23 4.14 16.65
CA ILE A 226 -0.97 4.19 15.19
C ILE A 226 -2.19 3.65 14.44
N SER A 227 -2.73 4.45 13.53
CA SER A 227 -3.80 4.07 12.59
C SER A 227 -3.27 3.98 11.17
N PHE A 228 -3.77 3.01 10.41
CA PHE A 228 -3.47 2.85 8.98
C PHE A 228 -4.44 3.66 8.14
N ILE A 229 -3.91 4.25 7.05
CA ILE A 229 -4.69 4.93 6.01
C ILE A 229 -4.24 4.42 4.63
N ASP A 230 -5.03 4.73 3.61
CA ASP A 230 -4.75 4.44 2.20
C ASP A 230 -4.70 2.95 1.86
N PHE A 231 -5.85 2.29 1.97
CA PHE A 231 -6.06 0.89 1.58
C PHE A 231 -6.23 0.69 0.06
N GLY A 232 -5.85 1.68 -0.74
CA GLY A 232 -5.98 1.64 -2.20
C GLY A 232 -5.32 0.43 -2.86
N LEU A 233 -4.14 0.00 -2.38
CA LEU A 233 -3.41 -1.16 -2.87
C LEU A 233 -3.73 -2.45 -2.11
N SER A 234 -4.56 -2.39 -1.05
CA SER A 234 -4.89 -3.59 -0.25
C SER A 234 -5.47 -4.71 -1.11
N GLY A 235 -5.18 -5.94 -0.74
CA GLY A 235 -5.59 -7.11 -1.51
C GLY A 235 -5.16 -8.41 -0.84
N PHE A 236 -5.16 -9.50 -1.58
CA PHE A 236 -4.75 -10.81 -1.05
C PHE A 236 -3.25 -11.02 -1.25
N GLY A 237 -2.56 -11.39 -0.18
CA GLY A 237 -1.12 -11.62 -0.20
C GLY A 237 -0.63 -12.39 1.02
N TYR A 238 0.66 -12.70 1.04
CA TYR A 238 1.29 -13.24 2.24
C TYR A 238 1.37 -12.15 3.32
N TYR A 239 0.96 -12.47 4.55
CA TYR A 239 1.04 -11.52 5.68
C TYR A 239 2.45 -10.96 5.90
N THR A 240 3.47 -11.76 5.59
CA THR A 240 4.88 -11.34 5.63
C THR A 240 5.17 -10.15 4.70
N MET A 241 4.35 -9.90 3.67
CA MET A 241 4.54 -8.77 2.75
C MET A 241 4.39 -7.42 3.45
N ASP A 242 3.37 -7.26 4.30
CA ASP A 242 3.19 -6.02 5.08
C ASP A 242 4.34 -5.81 6.07
N ILE A 243 4.84 -6.89 6.68
CA ILE A 243 6.00 -6.86 7.58
C ILE A 243 7.26 -6.46 6.78
N ALA A 244 7.46 -7.03 5.59
CA ALA A 244 8.56 -6.71 4.70
C ALA A 244 8.55 -5.24 4.27
N MET A 245 7.38 -4.72 3.92
CA MET A 245 7.19 -3.31 3.57
C MET A 245 7.55 -2.39 4.73
N ALA A 246 7.06 -2.69 5.94
CA ALA A 246 7.39 -1.93 7.15
C ALA A 246 8.89 -1.98 7.47
N ALA A 247 9.54 -3.14 7.30
CA ALA A 247 10.96 -3.31 7.56
C ALA A 247 11.85 -2.43 6.68
N LEU A 248 11.39 -2.02 5.49
CA LEU A 248 12.18 -1.21 4.56
C LEU A 248 12.49 0.21 5.06
N PHE A 249 11.62 0.82 5.89
CA PHE A 249 11.88 2.15 6.44
C PHE A 249 12.41 2.12 7.89
N ILE A 250 12.44 0.94 8.51
CA ILE A 250 12.97 0.73 9.87
C ILE A 250 14.47 0.41 9.76
N LYS A 251 15.28 1.01 10.64
CA LYS A 251 16.71 0.69 10.75
C LYS A 251 16.89 -0.81 11.04
N ASN A 252 17.95 -1.41 10.47
CA ASN A 252 18.18 -2.85 10.60
C ASN A 252 18.26 -3.31 12.07
N GLU A 253 18.92 -2.54 12.94
CA GLU A 253 19.07 -2.85 14.36
C GLU A 253 17.75 -2.88 15.15
N LEU A 254 16.67 -2.31 14.60
CA LEU A 254 15.34 -2.28 15.21
C LEU A 254 14.34 -3.26 14.59
N ARG A 255 14.70 -3.96 13.50
CA ARG A 255 13.76 -4.85 12.80
C ARG A 255 13.30 -6.03 13.64
N ASP A 256 14.16 -6.53 14.50
CA ASP A 256 13.78 -7.60 15.45
C ASP A 256 12.68 -7.14 16.42
N ASN A 257 12.63 -5.85 16.76
CA ASN A 257 11.53 -5.29 17.57
C ASN A 257 10.20 -5.27 16.78
N LEU A 258 10.24 -5.04 15.45
CA LEU A 258 9.06 -5.17 14.59
C LEU A 258 8.53 -6.61 14.62
N LEU A 259 9.42 -7.59 14.38
CA LEU A 259 9.06 -9.01 14.38
C LEU A 259 8.55 -9.46 15.75
N SER A 260 9.21 -9.07 16.83
CA SER A 260 8.79 -9.38 18.20
C SER A 260 7.42 -8.77 18.51
N GLY A 261 7.19 -7.50 18.13
CA GLY A 261 5.89 -6.86 18.27
C GLY A 261 4.78 -7.64 17.57
N TYR A 262 5.03 -8.07 16.33
CA TYR A 262 4.08 -8.87 15.55
C TYR A 262 3.83 -10.25 16.17
N THR A 263 4.89 -10.98 16.52
CA THR A 263 4.79 -12.36 17.02
C THR A 263 4.24 -12.45 18.44
N ASN A 264 4.28 -11.37 19.21
CA ASN A 264 3.62 -11.28 20.50
C ASN A 264 2.07 -11.35 20.40
N ILE A 265 1.51 -10.98 19.24
CA ILE A 265 0.07 -11.02 18.97
C ILE A 265 -0.31 -12.27 18.17
N ILE A 266 0.47 -12.59 17.13
CA ILE A 266 0.30 -13.80 16.31
C ILE A 266 1.52 -14.69 16.51
N PRO A 267 1.47 -15.65 17.45
CA PRO A 267 2.61 -16.51 17.82
C PRO A 267 2.97 -17.47 16.69
N ARG A 268 3.84 -17.03 15.78
CA ARG A 268 4.39 -17.86 14.70
C ARG A 268 5.81 -17.44 14.37
N LYS A 269 6.58 -18.37 13.87
CA LYS A 269 7.92 -18.08 13.35
C LYS A 269 7.80 -17.35 12.03
N ILE A 270 8.45 -16.18 11.90
CA ILE A 270 8.62 -15.50 10.62
C ILE A 270 9.81 -16.13 9.89
N ASP A 271 9.57 -16.56 8.65
CA ASP A 271 10.64 -17.04 7.77
C ASP A 271 11.41 -15.85 7.21
N LEU A 272 12.67 -15.69 7.63
CA LEU A 272 13.53 -14.60 7.19
C LEU A 272 13.87 -14.67 5.71
N ALA A 273 13.94 -15.88 5.11
CA ALA A 273 14.17 -16.00 3.68
C ALA A 273 12.96 -15.47 2.88
N GLN A 274 11.73 -15.81 3.31
CA GLN A 274 10.52 -15.25 2.74
C GLN A 274 10.46 -13.72 2.94
N LEU A 275 10.85 -13.23 4.11
CA LEU A 275 10.87 -11.78 4.40
C LEU A 275 11.85 -11.06 3.45
N GLU A 276 13.05 -11.58 3.24
CA GLU A 276 14.06 -11.11 2.29
C GLU A 276 13.50 -11.02 0.86
N ASP A 277 12.88 -12.11 0.40
CA ASP A 277 12.30 -12.20 -0.93
C ASP A 277 11.20 -11.14 -1.13
N LEU A 278 10.35 -10.92 -0.12
CA LEU A 278 9.28 -9.92 -0.17
C LEU A 278 9.81 -8.49 -0.02
N MET A 279 10.88 -8.25 0.74
CA MET A 279 11.58 -6.95 0.76
C MET A 279 12.14 -6.63 -0.63
N PHE A 280 12.79 -7.58 -1.29
CA PHE A 280 13.26 -7.42 -2.67
C PHE A 280 12.11 -7.05 -3.63
N LEU A 281 10.99 -7.77 -3.57
CA LEU A 281 9.84 -7.53 -4.45
C LEU A 281 9.22 -6.14 -4.21
N ASN A 282 9.08 -5.70 -2.96
CA ASN A 282 8.57 -4.38 -2.61
C ASN A 282 9.48 -3.25 -3.15
N ILE A 283 10.80 -3.44 -3.07
CA ILE A 283 11.77 -2.52 -3.67
C ILE A 283 11.60 -2.48 -5.19
N CYS A 284 11.52 -3.63 -5.83
CA CYS A 284 11.37 -3.74 -7.28
C CYS A 284 10.03 -3.16 -7.76
N GLU A 285 8.95 -3.28 -6.98
CA GLU A 285 7.67 -2.64 -7.29
C GLU A 285 7.79 -1.12 -7.29
N TYR A 286 8.51 -0.54 -6.32
CA TYR A 286 8.80 0.89 -6.30
C TYR A 286 9.60 1.33 -7.53
N TYR A 287 10.64 0.59 -7.93
CA TYR A 287 11.37 0.88 -9.17
C TYR A 287 10.45 0.76 -10.40
N ALA A 288 9.63 -0.27 -10.48
CA ALA A 288 8.67 -0.48 -11.56
C ALA A 288 7.65 0.68 -11.67
N PHE A 289 7.23 1.23 -10.52
CA PHE A 289 6.40 2.44 -10.45
C PHE A 289 7.15 3.66 -11.00
N LEU A 290 8.43 3.84 -10.66
CA LEU A 290 9.24 4.98 -11.09
C LEU A 290 9.65 4.93 -12.57
N VAL A 291 9.76 3.74 -13.16
CA VAL A 291 10.12 3.58 -14.60
C VAL A 291 9.16 4.35 -15.51
N SER A 292 7.89 4.45 -15.16
CA SER A 292 6.90 5.21 -15.94
C SER A 292 7.01 6.74 -15.79
N ARG A 293 7.87 7.23 -14.87
CA ARG A 293 8.03 8.63 -14.52
C ARG A 293 9.36 9.16 -15.06
N LYS A 294 9.33 9.89 -16.15
CA LYS A 294 10.55 10.40 -16.84
C LYS A 294 11.43 11.24 -15.90
N GLU A 295 10.83 12.02 -15.02
CA GLU A 295 11.54 12.85 -14.05
C GLU A 295 12.29 12.03 -12.98
N LYS A 296 12.00 10.74 -12.86
CA LYS A 296 12.69 9.80 -11.93
C LYS A 296 13.75 8.93 -12.60
N HIS A 297 13.96 9.03 -13.93
CA HIS A 297 14.90 8.19 -14.64
C HIS A 297 16.36 8.38 -14.18
N MET A 298 16.78 9.63 -13.88
CA MET A 298 18.11 9.88 -13.30
C MET A 298 18.28 9.20 -11.95
N TRP A 299 17.28 9.32 -11.08
CA TRP A 299 17.30 8.68 -9.78
C TRP A 299 17.45 7.16 -9.90
N ILE A 300 16.70 6.51 -10.82
CA ILE A 300 16.84 5.06 -11.07
C ILE A 300 18.29 4.73 -11.46
N ARG A 301 18.88 5.44 -12.42
CA ARG A 301 20.25 5.20 -12.87
C ARG A 301 21.29 5.35 -11.77
N GLU A 302 21.09 6.26 -10.84
CA GLU A 302 21.98 6.47 -9.70
C GLU A 302 21.90 5.35 -8.67
N HIS A 303 20.72 4.75 -8.47
CA HIS A 303 20.47 3.81 -7.40
C HIS A 303 20.44 2.34 -7.82
N ILE A 304 20.19 2.07 -9.11
CA ILE A 304 20.09 0.69 -9.60
C ILE A 304 21.38 -0.13 -9.43
N PRO A 305 22.61 0.41 -9.57
CA PRO A 305 23.83 -0.37 -9.33
C PRO A 305 23.90 -0.95 -7.91
N SER A 306 23.45 -0.20 -6.90
CA SER A 306 23.38 -0.69 -5.52
C SER A 306 22.40 -1.83 -5.38
N LEU A 307 21.22 -1.76 -6.01
CA LEU A 307 20.25 -2.84 -6.05
C LEU A 307 20.84 -4.09 -6.73
N MET A 308 21.60 -3.92 -7.81
CA MET A 308 22.25 -5.05 -8.49
C MET A 308 23.26 -5.78 -7.61
N GLU A 309 24.03 -5.09 -6.79
CA GLU A 309 24.96 -5.73 -5.86
C GLU A 309 24.22 -6.54 -4.77
N LEU A 310 23.07 -6.05 -4.31
CA LEU A 310 22.20 -6.81 -3.40
C LEU A 310 21.62 -8.04 -4.09
N CYS A 311 21.13 -7.92 -5.32
CA CYS A 311 20.63 -9.04 -6.13
C CYS A 311 21.72 -10.11 -6.33
N LYS A 312 22.96 -9.73 -6.72
CA LYS A 312 24.08 -10.65 -6.85
C LYS A 312 24.39 -11.38 -5.54
N SER A 313 24.21 -10.71 -4.41
CA SER A 313 24.44 -11.32 -3.10
C SER A 313 23.32 -12.30 -2.72
N LEU A 314 22.06 -11.95 -3.00
CA LEU A 314 20.90 -12.83 -2.80
C LEU A 314 21.00 -14.09 -3.66
N LEU A 315 21.43 -13.96 -4.93
CA LEU A 315 21.69 -15.09 -5.83
C LEU A 315 22.79 -16.03 -5.32
N LYS A 316 23.72 -15.53 -4.49
CA LYS A 316 24.74 -16.34 -3.80
C LYS A 316 24.24 -16.91 -2.45
N GLY A 317 22.95 -16.79 -2.14
CA GLY A 317 22.35 -17.30 -0.91
C GLY A 317 22.60 -16.46 0.34
N LYS A 318 23.02 -15.19 0.20
CA LYS A 318 23.25 -14.31 1.33
C LYS A 318 21.94 -13.58 1.70
N ALA A 319 21.63 -13.49 3.01
CA ALA A 319 20.60 -12.61 3.53
C ALA A 319 21.13 -11.17 3.55
N VAL A 320 20.57 -10.31 2.73
CA VAL A 320 21.11 -8.95 2.51
C VAL A 320 20.07 -7.86 2.77
N PHE A 321 18.83 -8.04 2.32
CA PHE A 321 17.81 -6.97 2.45
C PHE A 321 17.40 -6.71 3.90
N TYR A 322 17.36 -7.74 4.74
CA TYR A 322 17.07 -7.58 6.16
C TYR A 322 18.20 -6.89 6.93
N ASN A 323 19.44 -6.99 6.46
CA ASN A 323 20.63 -6.51 7.16
C ASN A 323 21.13 -5.14 6.69
N ILE A 324 20.54 -4.53 5.67
CA ILE A 324 20.95 -3.21 5.18
C ILE A 324 20.14 -2.07 5.80
N ASN A 325 20.82 -0.95 6.10
CA ASN A 325 20.19 0.22 6.70
C ASN A 325 19.41 1.09 5.72
N GLN A 326 19.67 1.02 4.42
CA GLN A 326 18.96 1.78 3.39
C GLN A 326 19.08 1.10 2.03
N VAL A 327 17.96 0.80 1.41
CA VAL A 327 17.85 0.64 -0.04
C VAL A 327 17.20 1.93 -0.52
N GLY A 328 17.96 2.86 -1.09
CA GLY A 328 17.55 4.05 -1.85
C GLY A 328 16.08 4.53 -1.93
N LEU A 329 15.25 4.15 -0.97
CA LEU A 329 13.81 4.46 -0.92
C LEU A 329 13.50 5.74 -0.12
N SER A 330 14.52 6.53 0.20
CA SER A 330 14.32 7.79 0.91
C SER A 330 14.24 8.95 -0.04
N ASN A 331 13.10 9.55 -0.10
CA ASN A 331 12.96 10.97 -0.37
C ASN A 331 12.27 11.68 0.62
#